data_549cfe2eaa820a7e4985c79b20a798cf
#
_entry.id   549cfe2eaa820a7e4985c79b20a798cf
#
_cell.length_a   1.000
_cell.length_b   1.000
_cell.length_c   1.000
_cell.angle_alpha   90.00
_cell.angle_beta   90.00
_cell.angle_gamma   90.00
#
_symmetry.space_group_name_H-M   'P 1'
#
loop_
_entity.id
_entity.type
_entity.pdbx_description
1 polymer ?
#
loop_
_entity_poly.entity_id
_entity_poly.type
_entity_poly.pdbx_seq_one_letter_code
_entity_poly.pdbx_strand_id
1 'polypeptide(L)'
;KKWNYVVAKNVDYRIRTMDSKLDYIISISSFLTAYYQSKGCKNVIEIPPIMDCVKSEIVPASNRIRHLVYAGSPAQKDLILPYLIAIKDINNDQVKVIADIVGVTKEQVRTLLQIDDPEKIGIIAYGRVPHEECVKVIEKADFSILFRENLRYAKAGFSTKLSESLSLGIPVLCNAVGGADEIITDGFNGIKIEGYDSVSIMKAIERILLLDEGSIDAMKQHATETAKQRFVGELYTGVLDRVVNMKP
;
A
#
# COMPACT_ATOMS: atom_id res chain seq x y z
N LYS A 1 7.46 21.98 -17.74
CA LYS A 1 6.53 22.86 -16.95
C LYS A 1 5.29 23.30 -17.77
N LYS A 2 5.44 23.75 -19.03
CA LYS A 2 4.29 24.19 -19.89
C LYS A 2 3.28 23.07 -20.17
N TRP A 3 3.74 21.85 -20.47
CA TRP A 3 2.89 20.69 -20.76
C TRP A 3 2.00 20.32 -19.57
N ASN A 4 2.58 20.23 -18.38
CA ASN A 4 1.83 19.91 -17.16
C ASN A 4 0.74 20.95 -16.84
N TYR A 5 0.99 22.23 -17.15
CA TYR A 5 0.01 23.30 -16.98
C TYR A 5 -1.19 23.18 -17.95
N VAL A 6 -0.92 22.83 -19.21
CA VAL A 6 -1.99 22.61 -20.22
C VAL A 6 -2.84 21.40 -19.84
N VAL A 7 -2.21 20.29 -19.43
CA VAL A 7 -2.92 19.10 -18.97
C VAL A 7 -3.77 19.41 -17.74
N ALA A 8 -3.24 20.12 -16.75
CA ALA A 8 -3.99 20.48 -15.54
C ALA A 8 -5.20 21.38 -15.87
N LYS A 9 -5.05 22.36 -16.77
CA LYS A 9 -6.18 23.20 -17.24
C LYS A 9 -7.26 22.39 -17.94
N ASN A 10 -6.87 21.46 -18.83
CA ASN A 10 -7.80 20.61 -19.54
C ASN A 10 -8.56 19.67 -18.60
N VAL A 11 -7.89 19.12 -17.61
CA VAL A 11 -8.52 18.27 -16.57
C VAL A 11 -9.51 19.09 -15.73
N ASP A 12 -9.12 20.27 -15.25
CA ASP A 12 -10.00 21.15 -14.47
C ASP A 12 -11.22 21.62 -15.31
N TYR A 13 -11.02 21.97 -16.58
CA TYR A 13 -12.12 22.30 -17.47
C TYR A 13 -13.10 21.14 -17.65
N ARG A 14 -12.61 19.92 -17.89
CA ARG A 14 -13.44 18.73 -18.03
C ARG A 14 -14.24 18.44 -16.77
N ILE A 15 -13.58 18.44 -15.61
CA ILE A 15 -14.24 18.20 -14.32
C ILE A 15 -15.37 19.20 -14.10
N ARG A 16 -15.17 20.48 -14.42
CA ARG A 16 -16.19 21.53 -14.23
C ARG A 16 -17.33 21.49 -15.23
N THR A 17 -17.08 21.04 -16.44
CA THR A 17 -18.04 21.21 -17.55
C THR A 17 -18.66 19.90 -18.04
N MET A 18 -17.98 18.78 -17.85
CA MET A 18 -18.38 17.48 -18.37
C MET A 18 -18.70 16.48 -17.25
N ASP A 19 -17.85 16.36 -16.24
CA ASP A 19 -17.99 15.32 -15.25
C ASP A 19 -19.27 15.45 -14.40
N SER A 20 -19.73 16.71 -14.16
CA SER A 20 -21.02 16.95 -13.48
C SER A 20 -22.26 16.53 -14.29
N LYS A 21 -22.09 16.23 -15.58
CA LYS A 21 -23.16 15.77 -16.49
C LYS A 21 -23.18 14.26 -16.66
N LEU A 22 -22.21 13.55 -16.11
CA LEU A 22 -22.18 12.10 -16.12
C LEU A 22 -23.26 11.54 -15.19
N ASP A 23 -23.90 10.48 -15.62
CA ASP A 23 -24.92 9.80 -14.83
C ASP A 23 -24.30 9.18 -13.57
N TYR A 24 -23.08 8.62 -13.71
CA TYR A 24 -22.30 8.02 -12.63
C TYR A 24 -20.81 8.29 -12.77
N ILE A 25 -20.13 8.36 -11.62
CA ILE A 25 -18.67 8.36 -11.52
C ILE A 25 -18.28 7.27 -10.54
N ILE A 26 -17.40 6.37 -10.94
CA ILE A 26 -16.74 5.42 -10.06
C ILE A 26 -15.42 6.02 -9.62
N SER A 27 -15.25 6.20 -8.32
CA SER A 27 -14.01 6.71 -7.71
C SER A 27 -13.33 5.62 -6.88
N ILE A 28 -12.01 5.69 -6.78
CA ILE A 28 -11.21 4.68 -6.08
C ILE A 28 -10.88 5.04 -4.62
N SER A 29 -11.34 6.19 -4.15
CA SER A 29 -11.05 6.66 -2.78
C SER A 29 -12.13 7.64 -2.29
N SER A 30 -12.31 7.71 -0.99
CA SER A 30 -13.20 8.66 -0.32
C SER A 30 -12.84 10.13 -0.66
N PHE A 31 -11.54 10.42 -0.77
CA PHE A 31 -11.07 11.75 -1.17
C PHE A 31 -11.58 12.13 -2.57
N LEU A 32 -11.50 11.24 -3.55
CA LEU A 32 -12.03 11.48 -4.89
C LEU A 32 -13.55 11.52 -4.89
N THR A 33 -14.22 10.67 -4.12
CA THR A 33 -15.67 10.71 -3.94
C THR A 33 -16.12 12.09 -3.47
N ALA A 34 -15.57 12.57 -2.36
CA ALA A 34 -15.88 13.89 -1.81
C ALA A 34 -15.52 15.01 -2.79
N TYR A 35 -14.40 14.88 -3.51
CA TYR A 35 -13.99 15.86 -4.50
C TYR A 35 -15.00 16.00 -5.64
N TYR A 36 -15.43 14.89 -6.27
CA TYR A 36 -16.41 14.93 -7.35
C TYR A 36 -17.77 15.42 -6.86
N GLN A 37 -18.22 15.00 -5.70
CA GLN A 37 -19.45 15.50 -5.07
C GLN A 37 -19.39 17.02 -4.86
N SER A 38 -18.25 17.56 -4.41
CA SER A 38 -18.03 19.01 -4.26
C SER A 38 -18.07 19.78 -5.59
N LYS A 39 -17.94 19.09 -6.72
CA LYS A 39 -18.04 19.67 -8.08
C LYS A 39 -19.43 19.54 -8.70
N GLY A 40 -20.42 19.06 -7.93
CA GLY A 40 -21.80 18.92 -8.37
C GLY A 40 -22.13 17.58 -9.05
N CYS A 41 -21.21 16.61 -9.01
CA CYS A 41 -21.49 15.25 -9.49
C CYS A 41 -22.43 14.58 -8.49
N LYS A 42 -23.61 14.11 -8.95
CA LYS A 42 -24.67 13.61 -8.08
C LYS A 42 -24.48 12.16 -7.65
N ASN A 43 -24.05 11.33 -8.57
CA ASN A 43 -23.93 9.87 -8.36
C ASN A 43 -22.46 9.48 -8.42
N VAL A 44 -21.76 9.62 -7.30
CA VAL A 44 -20.36 9.19 -7.15
C VAL A 44 -20.34 7.95 -6.28
N ILE A 45 -19.79 6.87 -6.81
CA ILE A 45 -19.73 5.56 -6.16
C ILE A 45 -18.27 5.27 -5.88
N GLU A 46 -17.95 4.93 -4.64
CA GLU A 46 -16.61 4.50 -4.28
C GLU A 46 -16.48 2.99 -4.46
N ILE A 47 -15.51 2.59 -5.29
CA ILE A 47 -15.09 1.19 -5.46
C ILE A 47 -13.56 1.17 -5.39
N PRO A 48 -12.98 0.64 -4.30
CA PRO A 48 -11.53 0.48 -4.18
C PRO A 48 -11.04 -0.58 -5.18
N PRO A 49 -9.72 -0.75 -5.35
CA PRO A 49 -9.19 -1.84 -6.16
C PRO A 49 -9.69 -3.19 -5.67
N ILE A 50 -10.33 -3.93 -6.57
CA ILE A 50 -10.90 -5.26 -6.29
C ILE A 50 -9.78 -6.30 -6.43
N MET A 51 -9.79 -7.30 -5.53
CA MET A 51 -8.89 -8.45 -5.53
C MET A 51 -9.67 -9.74 -5.74
N ASP A 52 -9.22 -10.55 -6.69
CA ASP A 52 -9.92 -11.79 -7.07
C ASP A 52 -9.76 -12.91 -6.03
N CYS A 53 -8.64 -12.92 -5.29
CA CYS A 53 -8.33 -13.95 -4.31
C CYS A 53 -7.99 -13.35 -2.96
N VAL A 54 -8.83 -13.66 -1.99
CA VAL A 54 -8.48 -13.48 -0.58
C VAL A 54 -8.05 -14.83 -0.02
N LYS A 55 -6.82 -14.96 0.45
CA LYS A 55 -6.33 -16.20 1.03
C LYS A 55 -7.23 -16.65 2.18
N SER A 56 -7.56 -17.94 2.19
CA SER A 56 -8.26 -18.59 3.30
C SER A 56 -7.30 -19.12 4.36
N GLU A 57 -6.06 -19.43 3.96
CA GLU A 57 -5.03 -19.97 4.85
C GLU A 57 -3.92 -18.95 5.06
N ILE A 58 -3.63 -18.65 6.33
CA ILE A 58 -2.58 -17.74 6.75
C ILE A 58 -1.33 -18.56 7.02
N VAL A 59 -0.19 -18.10 6.50
CA VAL A 59 1.11 -18.66 6.91
C VAL A 59 1.43 -18.11 8.30
N PRO A 60 1.46 -18.96 9.34
CA PRO A 60 1.74 -18.50 10.69
C PRO A 60 3.11 -17.85 10.79
N ALA A 61 3.22 -16.88 11.70
CA ALA A 61 4.52 -16.37 12.11
C ALA A 61 5.35 -17.51 12.73
N SER A 62 6.64 -17.43 12.59
CA SER A 62 7.56 -18.41 13.16
C SER A 62 8.65 -17.70 13.96
N ASN A 63 9.29 -18.42 14.90
CA ASN A 63 10.42 -17.89 15.68
C ASN A 63 11.67 -17.71 14.80
N ARG A 64 11.53 -16.94 13.73
CA ARG A 64 12.56 -16.58 12.76
C ARG A 64 12.77 -15.06 12.75
N ILE A 65 13.82 -14.63 12.08
CA ILE A 65 14.02 -13.20 11.77
C ILE A 65 12.80 -12.70 11.01
N ARG A 66 12.24 -11.54 11.39
CA ARG A 66 11.06 -10.94 10.76
C ARG A 66 11.37 -10.48 9.34
N HIS A 67 10.44 -10.73 8.43
CA HIS A 67 10.50 -10.32 7.03
C HIS A 67 9.54 -9.17 6.77
N LEU A 68 10.07 -8.06 6.26
CA LEU A 68 9.31 -6.89 5.86
C LEU A 68 9.42 -6.70 4.34
N VAL A 69 8.32 -6.79 3.60
CA VAL A 69 8.34 -6.72 2.14
C VAL A 69 7.91 -5.36 1.61
N TYR A 70 8.69 -4.81 0.70
CA TYR A 70 8.24 -3.77 -0.22
C TYR A 70 8.10 -4.36 -1.62
N ALA A 71 6.90 -4.31 -2.20
CA ALA A 71 6.63 -4.85 -3.53
C ALA A 71 6.15 -3.76 -4.48
N GLY A 72 6.98 -3.37 -5.45
CA GLY A 72 6.60 -2.41 -6.50
C GLY A 72 7.73 -1.50 -6.95
N SER A 73 7.44 -0.71 -7.97
CA SER A 73 8.36 0.34 -8.43
C SER A 73 8.08 1.64 -7.66
N PRO A 74 9.02 2.14 -6.86
CA PRO A 74 8.76 3.31 -6.00
C PRO A 74 8.48 4.57 -6.82
N ALA A 75 9.14 4.73 -7.98
CA ALA A 75 9.06 5.92 -8.83
C ALA A 75 9.15 7.20 -7.99
N GLN A 76 8.10 8.07 -8.08
CA GLN A 76 8.01 9.31 -7.29
C GLN A 76 6.92 9.24 -6.20
N LYS A 77 6.24 8.10 -6.05
CA LYS A 77 5.07 7.99 -5.17
C LYS A 77 5.39 7.38 -3.82
N ASP A 78 6.23 6.36 -3.80
CA ASP A 78 6.53 5.61 -2.59
C ASP A 78 7.92 5.98 -2.05
N LEU A 79 8.02 6.16 -0.76
CA LEU A 79 9.24 6.59 -0.06
C LEU A 79 10.04 5.37 0.39
N ILE A 80 10.85 4.82 -0.51
CA ILE A 80 11.67 3.66 -0.18
C ILE A 80 12.95 4.02 0.58
N LEU A 81 13.57 5.18 0.30
CA LEU A 81 14.85 5.55 0.89
C LEU A 81 14.81 5.67 2.43
N PRO A 82 13.82 6.36 3.05
CA PRO A 82 13.72 6.39 4.50
C PRO A 82 13.57 4.99 5.13
N TYR A 83 12.84 4.09 4.47
CA TYR A 83 12.71 2.70 4.90
C TYR A 83 14.04 1.95 4.84
N LEU A 84 14.78 2.05 3.72
CA LEU A 84 16.09 1.42 3.59
C LEU A 84 17.10 1.93 4.62
N ILE A 85 17.07 3.23 4.95
CA ILE A 85 17.91 3.82 6.01
C ILE A 85 17.53 3.22 7.37
N ALA A 86 16.23 3.12 7.67
CA ALA A 86 15.77 2.52 8.93
C ALA A 86 16.23 1.06 9.09
N ILE A 87 16.17 0.26 8.01
CA ILE A 87 16.67 -1.13 8.01
C ILE A 87 18.20 -1.15 8.28
N LYS A 88 18.96 -0.30 7.58
CA LYS A 88 20.42 -0.19 7.78
C LYS A 88 20.76 0.12 9.23
N ASP A 89 20.05 1.06 9.84
CA ASP A 89 20.31 1.52 11.21
C ASP A 89 19.93 0.44 12.25
N ILE A 90 18.82 -0.25 12.07
CA ILE A 90 18.38 -1.38 12.93
C ILE A 90 19.37 -2.54 12.87
N ASN A 91 19.87 -2.86 11.68
CA ASN A 91 20.74 -4.00 11.43
C ASN A 91 22.25 -3.65 11.54
N ASN A 92 22.59 -2.50 12.12
CA ASN A 92 23.97 -2.01 12.18
C ASN A 92 24.94 -3.00 12.83
N ASP A 93 24.53 -3.61 13.95
CA ASP A 93 25.39 -4.55 14.71
C ASP A 93 25.16 -6.02 14.28
N GLN A 94 23.92 -6.38 14.03
CA GLN A 94 23.48 -7.71 13.61
C GLN A 94 22.17 -7.61 12.85
N VAL A 95 21.91 -8.59 11.98
CA VAL A 95 20.65 -8.66 11.24
C VAL A 95 19.52 -9.06 12.18
N LYS A 96 18.62 -8.13 12.49
CA LYS A 96 17.42 -8.29 13.32
C LYS A 96 16.15 -8.45 12.48
N VAL A 97 16.17 -7.90 11.26
CA VAL A 97 15.04 -7.91 10.32
C VAL A 97 15.54 -8.05 8.90
N ILE A 98 14.82 -8.78 8.07
CA ILE A 98 15.06 -8.88 6.63
C ILE A 98 14.12 -7.94 5.90
N ALA A 99 14.66 -7.15 4.97
CA ALA A 99 13.89 -6.33 4.05
C ALA A 99 13.90 -6.96 2.65
N ASP A 100 12.77 -7.53 2.25
CA ASP A 100 12.56 -8.10 0.91
C ASP A 100 12.07 -7.00 -0.03
N ILE A 101 12.85 -6.64 -1.05
CA ILE A 101 12.58 -5.51 -1.94
C ILE A 101 12.34 -6.02 -3.36
N VAL A 102 11.08 -6.03 -3.78
CA VAL A 102 10.67 -6.36 -5.15
C VAL A 102 10.47 -5.08 -5.96
N GLY A 103 10.97 -5.07 -7.20
CA GLY A 103 10.85 -3.94 -8.13
C GLY A 103 12.00 -2.93 -8.06
N VAL A 104 12.97 -3.14 -7.17
CA VAL A 104 14.21 -2.36 -7.06
C VAL A 104 15.39 -3.32 -7.15
N THR A 105 16.41 -2.95 -7.92
CA THR A 105 17.59 -3.80 -8.10
C THR A 105 18.60 -3.62 -6.97
N LYS A 106 19.46 -4.62 -6.77
CA LYS A 106 20.59 -4.56 -5.81
C LYS A 106 21.47 -3.33 -6.06
N GLU A 107 21.73 -3.00 -7.33
CA GLU A 107 22.53 -1.84 -7.71
C GLU A 107 21.86 -0.50 -7.32
N GLN A 108 20.54 -0.42 -7.48
CA GLN A 108 19.79 0.77 -7.03
C GLN A 108 19.85 0.92 -5.50
N VAL A 109 19.73 -0.16 -4.74
CA VAL A 109 19.87 -0.12 -3.27
C VAL A 109 21.28 0.30 -2.88
N ARG A 110 22.32 -0.26 -3.51
CA ARG A 110 23.72 0.12 -3.29
C ARG A 110 23.94 1.62 -3.49
N THR A 111 23.42 2.15 -4.58
CA THR A 111 23.53 3.58 -4.91
C THR A 111 22.77 4.45 -3.90
N LEU A 112 21.55 4.07 -3.52
CA LEU A 112 20.74 4.84 -2.57
C LEU A 112 21.34 4.91 -1.18
N LEU A 113 21.91 3.80 -0.69
CA LEU A 113 22.49 3.69 0.66
C LEU A 113 23.99 3.95 0.71
N GLN A 114 24.65 4.07 -0.45
CA GLN A 114 26.11 4.19 -0.57
C GLN A 114 26.85 3.06 0.18
N ILE A 115 26.43 1.81 -0.08
CA ILE A 115 27.00 0.60 0.53
C ILE A 115 27.40 -0.41 -0.54
N ASP A 116 28.37 -1.29 -0.21
CA ASP A 116 28.86 -2.28 -1.16
C ASP A 116 27.94 -3.49 -1.32
N ASP A 117 27.37 -3.97 -0.23
CA ASP A 117 26.56 -5.19 -0.23
C ASP A 117 25.33 -5.07 0.70
N PRO A 118 24.15 -4.82 0.13
CA PRO A 118 22.90 -4.73 0.88
C PRO A 118 22.53 -5.99 1.66
N GLU A 119 22.89 -7.17 1.16
CA GLU A 119 22.54 -8.45 1.80
C GLU A 119 23.22 -8.62 3.16
N LYS A 120 24.43 -8.06 3.34
CA LYS A 120 25.12 -8.07 4.64
C LYS A 120 24.36 -7.36 5.76
N ILE A 121 23.49 -6.43 5.39
CA ILE A 121 22.63 -5.71 6.33
C ILE A 121 21.16 -6.12 6.23
N GLY A 122 20.89 -7.34 5.71
CA GLY A 122 19.54 -7.90 5.67
C GLY A 122 18.63 -7.31 4.61
N ILE A 123 19.14 -6.64 3.57
CA ILE A 123 18.32 -6.13 2.47
C ILE A 123 18.49 -7.02 1.24
N ILE A 124 17.42 -7.71 0.85
CA ILE A 124 17.38 -8.62 -0.30
C ILE A 124 16.60 -7.94 -1.42
N ALA A 125 17.29 -7.55 -2.49
CA ALA A 125 16.68 -6.85 -3.62
C ALA A 125 16.51 -7.80 -4.82
N TYR A 126 15.26 -8.10 -5.17
CA TYR A 126 14.89 -9.04 -6.23
C TYR A 126 14.89 -8.42 -7.64
N GLY A 127 14.89 -7.08 -7.74
CA GLY A 127 14.64 -6.42 -9.02
C GLY A 127 13.20 -6.65 -9.50
N ARG A 128 13.01 -6.59 -10.82
CA ARG A 128 11.71 -6.91 -11.42
C ARG A 128 11.57 -8.42 -11.58
N VAL A 129 10.53 -8.96 -10.99
CA VAL A 129 10.15 -10.38 -11.10
C VAL A 129 8.73 -10.49 -11.68
N PRO A 130 8.36 -11.67 -12.24
CA PRO A 130 6.96 -11.95 -12.60
C PRO A 130 6.01 -11.80 -11.40
N HIS A 131 4.75 -11.49 -11.68
CA HIS A 131 3.75 -11.25 -10.62
C HIS A 131 3.61 -12.44 -9.65
N GLU A 132 3.61 -13.66 -10.18
CA GLU A 132 3.52 -14.88 -9.35
C GLU A 132 4.70 -15.03 -8.37
N GLU A 133 5.90 -14.63 -8.77
CA GLU A 133 7.07 -14.64 -7.89
C GLU A 133 6.97 -13.52 -6.84
N CYS A 134 6.48 -12.34 -7.26
CA CYS A 134 6.21 -11.23 -6.35
C CYS A 134 5.23 -11.64 -5.23
N VAL A 135 4.13 -12.30 -5.60
CA VAL A 135 3.15 -12.84 -4.64
C VAL A 135 3.81 -13.80 -3.65
N LYS A 136 4.64 -14.73 -4.13
CA LYS A 136 5.36 -15.68 -3.25
C LYS A 136 6.30 -14.99 -2.25
N VAL A 137 6.89 -13.86 -2.63
CA VAL A 137 7.73 -13.07 -1.71
C VAL A 137 6.86 -12.37 -0.68
N ILE A 138 5.73 -11.77 -1.10
CA ILE A 138 4.80 -11.11 -0.18
C ILE A 138 4.23 -12.11 0.83
N GLU A 139 3.83 -13.29 0.39
CA GLU A 139 3.23 -14.34 1.23
C GLU A 139 4.13 -14.83 2.37
N LYS A 140 5.44 -14.75 2.21
CA LYS A 140 6.43 -15.14 3.22
C LYS A 140 6.72 -14.05 4.23
N ALA A 141 6.27 -12.83 3.98
CA ALA A 141 6.53 -11.70 4.84
C ALA A 141 5.66 -11.69 6.10
N ASP A 142 6.14 -11.01 7.11
CA ASP A 142 5.37 -10.73 8.33
C ASP A 142 4.59 -9.42 8.16
N PHE A 143 5.17 -8.42 7.48
CA PHE A 143 4.52 -7.15 7.16
C PHE A 143 4.88 -6.68 5.74
N SER A 144 3.94 -6.00 5.11
CA SER A 144 4.17 -5.23 3.89
C SER A 144 4.39 -3.75 4.24
N ILE A 145 5.18 -3.05 3.41
CA ILE A 145 5.61 -1.67 3.66
C ILE A 145 4.97 -0.71 2.66
N LEU A 146 4.36 0.36 3.17
CA LEU A 146 3.76 1.41 2.34
C LEU A 146 3.95 2.80 2.96
N PHE A 147 4.94 3.55 2.49
CA PHE A 147 5.15 4.94 2.91
C PHE A 147 5.02 5.90 1.74
N ARG A 148 4.29 6.99 1.94
CA ARG A 148 4.05 8.04 0.94
C ARG A 148 4.10 9.41 1.58
N GLU A 149 4.54 10.41 0.80
CA GLU A 149 4.40 11.80 1.23
C GLU A 149 2.92 12.17 1.40
N ASN A 150 2.63 12.99 2.43
CA ASN A 150 1.27 13.47 2.69
C ASN A 150 0.86 14.58 1.70
N LEU A 151 0.84 14.27 0.41
CA LEU A 151 0.50 15.16 -0.67
C LEU A 151 -0.89 14.85 -1.25
N ARG A 152 -1.48 15.84 -1.90
CA ARG A 152 -2.83 15.73 -2.46
C ARG A 152 -3.02 14.52 -3.38
N TYR A 153 -2.04 14.21 -4.23
CA TYR A 153 -2.11 13.06 -5.12
C TYR A 153 -2.08 11.72 -4.38
N ALA A 154 -1.35 11.65 -3.27
CA ALA A 154 -1.30 10.44 -2.44
C ALA A 154 -2.61 10.23 -1.66
N LYS A 155 -3.25 11.32 -1.22
CA LYS A 155 -4.59 11.27 -0.61
C LYS A 155 -5.67 10.88 -1.61
N ALA A 156 -5.59 11.39 -2.84
CA ALA A 156 -6.55 11.10 -3.90
C ALA A 156 -6.42 9.68 -4.46
N GLY A 157 -5.21 9.14 -4.47
CA GLY A 157 -4.93 7.80 -4.97
C GLY A 157 -5.24 6.71 -3.95
N PHE A 158 -5.41 5.51 -4.48
CA PHE A 158 -5.44 4.29 -3.67
C PHE A 158 -4.22 3.43 -4.01
N SER A 159 -3.64 2.76 -3.02
CA SER A 159 -2.51 1.85 -3.25
C SER A 159 -2.99 0.43 -3.48
N THR A 160 -2.79 -0.11 -4.69
CA THR A 160 -3.06 -1.53 -4.96
C THR A 160 -2.22 -2.47 -4.10
N LYS A 161 -1.03 -2.03 -3.66
CA LYS A 161 -0.21 -2.78 -2.69
C LYS A 161 -0.94 -3.01 -1.36
N LEU A 162 -1.73 -2.03 -0.92
CA LEU A 162 -2.52 -2.16 0.31
C LEU A 162 -3.57 -3.27 0.18
N SER A 163 -4.38 -3.23 -0.88
CA SER A 163 -5.40 -4.25 -1.12
C SER A 163 -4.77 -5.63 -1.37
N GLU A 164 -3.70 -5.70 -2.15
CA GLU A 164 -2.98 -6.93 -2.43
C GLU A 164 -2.40 -7.55 -1.14
N SER A 165 -1.67 -6.77 -0.33
CA SER A 165 -1.09 -7.26 0.92
C SER A 165 -2.15 -7.79 1.88
N LEU A 166 -3.22 -7.02 2.13
CA LEU A 166 -4.30 -7.45 3.02
C LEU A 166 -5.03 -8.68 2.47
N SER A 167 -5.20 -8.80 1.15
CA SER A 167 -5.82 -9.97 0.50
C SER A 167 -4.96 -11.24 0.60
N LEU A 168 -3.66 -11.08 0.75
CA LEU A 168 -2.71 -12.16 1.03
C LEU A 168 -2.54 -12.44 2.54
N GLY A 169 -3.31 -11.77 3.38
CA GLY A 169 -3.23 -11.91 4.84
C GLY A 169 -1.97 -11.27 5.44
N ILE A 170 -1.37 -10.31 4.76
CA ILE A 170 -0.16 -9.63 5.22
C ILE A 170 -0.53 -8.25 5.78
N PRO A 171 -0.35 -8.00 7.09
CA PRO A 171 -0.57 -6.69 7.69
C PRO A 171 0.39 -5.65 7.14
N VAL A 172 -0.03 -4.37 7.13
CA VAL A 172 0.73 -3.31 6.48
C VAL A 172 1.32 -2.34 7.50
N LEU A 173 2.63 -2.12 7.43
CA LEU A 173 3.28 -0.99 8.10
C LEU A 173 3.24 0.23 7.16
N CYS A 174 2.52 1.27 7.56
CA CYS A 174 2.29 2.45 6.71
C CYS A 174 2.23 3.75 7.50
N ASN A 175 2.32 4.87 6.80
CA ASN A 175 1.91 6.15 7.35
C ASN A 175 0.44 6.48 6.97
N ALA A 176 -0.17 7.37 7.76
CA ALA A 176 -1.57 7.77 7.66
C ALA A 176 -1.84 8.62 6.40
N VAL A 177 -1.88 8.01 5.21
CA VAL A 177 -2.10 8.71 3.93
C VAL A 177 -3.06 7.95 3.01
N GLY A 178 -4.09 8.65 2.52
CA GLY A 178 -5.06 8.12 1.56
C GLY A 178 -5.80 6.89 2.09
N GLY A 179 -6.03 5.90 1.24
CA GLY A 179 -6.74 4.67 1.65
C GLY A 179 -6.11 3.91 2.81
N ALA A 180 -4.78 4.05 3.03
CA ALA A 180 -4.12 3.43 4.18
C ALA A 180 -4.58 4.04 5.51
N ASP A 181 -4.85 5.36 5.55
CA ASP A 181 -5.35 6.03 6.75
C ASP A 181 -6.73 5.52 7.17
N GLU A 182 -7.59 5.22 6.19
CA GLU A 182 -8.98 4.79 6.44
C GLU A 182 -9.09 3.30 6.74
N ILE A 183 -8.19 2.47 6.19
CA ILE A 183 -8.30 1.02 6.19
C ILE A 183 -7.44 0.39 7.29
N ILE A 184 -6.26 0.95 7.54
CA ILE A 184 -5.36 0.42 8.56
C ILE A 184 -5.72 0.98 9.93
N THR A 185 -6.06 0.07 10.83
CA THR A 185 -6.20 0.33 12.26
C THR A 185 -4.94 -0.14 12.97
N ASP A 186 -4.24 0.78 13.64
CA ASP A 186 -2.97 0.51 14.32
C ASP A 186 -3.12 -0.62 15.35
N GLY A 187 -2.24 -1.61 15.27
CA GLY A 187 -2.24 -2.78 16.13
C GLY A 187 -3.31 -3.84 15.82
N PHE A 188 -4.20 -3.60 14.84
CA PHE A 188 -5.27 -4.53 14.47
C PHE A 188 -4.97 -5.28 13.17
N ASN A 189 -4.89 -4.58 12.04
CA ASN A 189 -4.60 -5.16 10.72
C ASN A 189 -3.31 -4.63 10.09
N GLY A 190 -2.51 -3.93 10.89
CA GLY A 190 -1.22 -3.33 10.51
C GLY A 190 -0.68 -2.43 11.59
N ILE A 191 0.40 -1.75 11.27
CA ILE A 191 1.02 -0.70 12.10
C ILE A 191 0.91 0.62 11.35
N LYS A 192 0.23 1.59 11.94
CA LYS A 192 0.02 2.91 11.36
C LYS A 192 0.76 3.98 12.16
N ILE A 193 1.59 4.78 11.47
CA ILE A 193 2.37 5.87 12.06
C ILE A 193 2.10 7.18 11.32
N GLU A 194 2.33 8.31 12.01
CA GLU A 194 2.15 9.64 11.41
C GLU A 194 3.34 10.05 10.52
N GLY A 195 4.55 9.73 10.94
CA GLY A 195 5.78 10.07 10.23
C GLY A 195 6.09 9.13 9.07
N TYR A 196 6.98 9.57 8.21
CA TYR A 196 7.53 8.76 7.13
C TYR A 196 9.06 8.97 6.96
N ASP A 197 9.69 9.60 7.93
CA ASP A 197 11.15 9.70 8.04
C ASP A 197 11.75 8.40 8.61
N SER A 198 13.06 8.22 8.42
CA SER A 198 13.73 6.98 8.82
C SER A 198 13.65 6.69 10.32
N VAL A 199 13.64 7.71 11.16
CA VAL A 199 13.57 7.55 12.63
C VAL A 199 12.17 7.08 13.04
N SER A 200 11.12 7.66 12.47
CA SER A 200 9.73 7.23 12.71
C SER A 200 9.49 5.79 12.25
N ILE A 201 10.03 5.44 11.07
CA ILE A 201 9.95 4.08 10.52
C ILE A 201 10.74 3.09 11.38
N MET A 202 11.94 3.45 11.83
CA MET A 202 12.77 2.62 12.71
C MET A 202 12.03 2.26 14.00
N LYS A 203 11.43 3.24 14.67
CA LYS A 203 10.62 3.01 15.89
C LYS A 203 9.44 2.08 15.65
N ALA A 204 8.81 2.19 14.49
CA ALA A 204 7.71 1.28 14.13
C ALA A 204 8.19 -0.16 13.89
N ILE A 205 9.35 -0.32 13.27
CA ILE A 205 9.98 -1.65 13.10
C ILE A 205 10.40 -2.23 14.46
N GLU A 206 10.94 -1.41 15.36
CA GLU A 206 11.23 -1.84 16.74
C GLU A 206 9.97 -2.35 17.48
N ARG A 207 8.82 -1.67 17.28
CA ARG A 207 7.53 -2.18 17.80
C ARG A 207 7.19 -3.56 17.22
N ILE A 208 7.40 -3.76 15.89
CA ILE A 208 7.16 -5.07 15.25
C ILE A 208 8.07 -6.16 15.84
N LEU A 209 9.33 -5.83 16.11
CA LEU A 209 10.29 -6.79 16.70
C LEU A 209 9.92 -7.20 18.13
N LEU A 210 9.13 -6.40 18.84
CA LEU A 210 8.63 -6.71 20.20
C LEU A 210 7.33 -7.52 20.18
N LEU A 211 6.67 -7.70 19.03
CA LEU A 211 5.44 -8.48 18.93
C LEU A 211 5.76 -9.98 19.03
N ASP A 212 4.95 -10.68 19.80
CA ASP A 212 4.95 -12.15 19.80
C ASP A 212 4.28 -12.71 18.54
N GLU A 213 4.45 -13.99 18.30
CA GLU A 213 3.90 -14.67 17.12
C GLU A 213 2.38 -14.63 17.10
N GLY A 214 1.73 -14.81 18.24
CA GLY A 214 0.27 -14.78 18.36
C GLY A 214 -0.31 -13.41 17.98
N SER A 215 0.35 -12.32 18.35
CA SER A 215 -0.05 -10.96 17.98
C SER A 215 0.07 -10.72 16.46
N ILE A 216 1.13 -11.23 15.83
CA ILE A 216 1.32 -11.13 14.39
C ILE A 216 0.27 -11.98 13.66
N ASP A 217 0.01 -13.20 14.11
CA ASP A 217 -1.00 -14.09 13.52
C ASP A 217 -2.41 -13.49 13.63
N ALA A 218 -2.74 -12.87 14.76
CA ALA A 218 -3.99 -12.12 14.90
C ALA A 218 -4.09 -10.97 13.89
N MET A 219 -3.02 -10.18 13.70
CA MET A 219 -2.99 -9.12 12.69
C MET A 219 -3.15 -9.66 11.27
N LYS A 220 -2.56 -10.80 10.94
CA LYS A 220 -2.71 -11.48 9.66
C LYS A 220 -4.17 -11.91 9.42
N GLN A 221 -4.84 -12.44 10.44
CA GLN A 221 -6.27 -12.78 10.38
C GLN A 221 -7.12 -11.54 10.11
N HIS A 222 -6.90 -10.46 10.87
CA HIS A 222 -7.62 -9.21 10.70
C HIS A 222 -7.32 -8.55 9.34
N ALA A 223 -6.11 -8.70 8.79
CA ALA A 223 -5.78 -8.24 7.44
C ALA A 223 -6.66 -8.97 6.40
N THR A 224 -6.77 -10.30 6.49
CA THR A 224 -7.65 -11.11 5.63
C THR A 224 -9.13 -10.73 5.78
N GLU A 225 -9.61 -10.53 7.01
CA GLU A 225 -10.99 -10.12 7.28
C GLU A 225 -11.28 -8.73 6.68
N THR A 226 -10.35 -7.79 6.84
CA THR A 226 -10.45 -6.45 6.23
C THR A 226 -10.54 -6.54 4.71
N ALA A 227 -9.72 -7.39 4.09
CA ALA A 227 -9.75 -7.59 2.64
C ALA A 227 -11.10 -8.17 2.17
N LYS A 228 -11.64 -9.17 2.87
CA LYS A 228 -12.96 -9.75 2.59
C LYS A 228 -14.09 -8.71 2.68
N GLN A 229 -13.99 -7.76 3.59
CA GLN A 229 -14.99 -6.72 3.80
C GLN A 229 -14.87 -5.53 2.84
N ARG A 230 -13.73 -5.39 2.14
CA ARG A 230 -13.43 -4.18 1.36
C ARG A 230 -13.08 -4.42 -0.09
N PHE A 231 -12.47 -5.55 -0.44
CA PHE A 231 -11.80 -5.70 -1.74
C PHE A 231 -12.36 -6.83 -2.63
N VAL A 232 -13.33 -7.60 -2.16
CA VAL A 232 -13.93 -8.65 -2.99
C VAL A 232 -15.01 -8.10 -3.93
N GLY A 233 -15.03 -8.59 -5.17
CA GLY A 233 -15.91 -8.08 -6.23
C GLY A 233 -17.39 -8.21 -5.91
N GLU A 234 -17.77 -9.25 -5.20
CA GLU A 234 -19.16 -9.55 -4.82
C GLU A 234 -19.83 -8.41 -4.04
N LEU A 235 -19.06 -7.63 -3.28
CA LEU A 235 -19.55 -6.48 -2.53
C LEU A 235 -20.11 -5.39 -3.45
N TYR A 236 -19.65 -5.33 -4.69
CA TYR A 236 -19.93 -4.23 -5.62
C TYR A 236 -20.84 -4.63 -6.78
N THR A 237 -21.20 -5.92 -6.93
CA THR A 237 -22.03 -6.42 -8.04
C THR A 237 -23.37 -5.69 -8.12
N GLY A 238 -24.12 -5.60 -7.03
CA GLY A 238 -25.42 -4.92 -7.03
C GLY A 238 -25.35 -3.41 -7.33
N VAL A 239 -24.22 -2.77 -7.10
CA VAL A 239 -23.99 -1.37 -7.45
C VAL A 239 -23.65 -1.27 -8.93
N LEU A 240 -22.77 -2.13 -9.42
CA LEU A 240 -22.36 -2.18 -10.83
C LEU A 240 -23.55 -2.55 -11.74
N ASP A 241 -24.38 -3.50 -11.35
CA ASP A 241 -25.60 -3.87 -12.07
C ASP A 241 -26.55 -2.67 -12.24
N ARG A 242 -26.70 -1.83 -11.22
CA ARG A 242 -27.49 -0.60 -11.34
C ARG A 242 -26.90 0.38 -12.34
N VAL A 243 -25.56 0.54 -12.34
CA VAL A 243 -24.86 1.44 -13.27
C VAL A 243 -24.99 0.96 -14.71
N VAL A 244 -24.83 -0.36 -14.96
CA VAL A 244 -24.83 -0.94 -16.31
C VAL A 244 -26.25 -1.06 -16.87
N ASN A 245 -27.25 -1.37 -16.03
CA ASN A 245 -28.63 -1.61 -16.47
C ASN A 245 -29.52 -0.36 -16.49
N MET A 246 -28.98 0.82 -16.16
CA MET A 246 -29.75 2.05 -16.35
C MET A 246 -29.93 2.34 -17.84
N LYS A 247 -31.19 2.30 -18.27
CA LYS A 247 -31.56 2.82 -19.60
C LYS A 247 -31.43 4.35 -19.56
N PRO A 248 -30.91 4.95 -20.63
CA PRO A 248 -30.85 6.38 -20.77
C PRO A 248 -32.21 7.04 -20.71
#